data_3685bf1f09a9f5b3b7d4a4bbd3627cb0
#
_entry.id   3685bf1f09a9f5b3b7d4a4bbd3627cb0
#
_cell.length_a   1.000
_cell.length_b   1.000
_cell.length_c   1.000
_cell.angle_alpha   90.00
_cell.angle_beta   90.00
_cell.angle_gamma   90.00
#
_symmetry.space_group_name_H-M   'P 1'
#
loop_
_entity.id
_entity.type
_entity.pdbx_description
1 polymer ?
#
loop_
_entity_poly.entity_id
_entity_poly.type
_entity_poly.pdbx_seq_one_letter_code
_entity_poly.pdbx_strand_id
1 'polypeptide(L)'
;PRSTLFPYTTLFRSVCMRYAQNEEDAQDIIHDGFIKIFKNISKYQSGSSLISWMKRIMVNSSIDHYREKKRKQTEEITPIIHLRTDKVDVISSMSEKEIIDALRLLSPTYRTVFNMFVVEGYSHREIADSLNITESTSRSNLVKARNKLKEILLSKDGFYEE
;
A
#
# COMPACT_ATOMS: atom_id res chain seq x y z
N PRO A 1 -2.44 3.15 31.05
CA PRO A 1 -2.57 2.00 30.15
C PRO A 1 -3.73 2.21 29.17
N ARG A 2 -3.47 2.93 28.07
CA ARG A 2 -4.49 3.21 27.03
C ARG A 2 -4.33 2.30 25.79
N SER A 3 -3.51 1.25 25.88
CA SER A 3 -3.09 0.46 24.71
C SER A 3 -3.80 -0.88 24.51
N THR A 4 -4.75 -1.26 25.37
CA THR A 4 -5.36 -2.60 25.30
C THR A 4 -6.75 -2.63 24.66
N LEU A 5 -7.30 -1.50 24.23
CA LEU A 5 -8.70 -1.46 23.81
C LEU A 5 -8.97 -1.93 22.37
N PHE A 6 -7.95 -1.95 21.46
CA PHE A 6 -8.20 -2.42 20.09
C PHE A 6 -6.94 -3.00 19.43
N PRO A 7 -6.67 -4.29 19.54
CA PRO A 7 -5.61 -4.94 18.75
C PRO A 7 -5.87 -4.77 17.23
N TYR A 8 -7.12 -4.56 16.83
CA TYR A 8 -7.50 -4.35 15.43
C TYR A 8 -7.18 -2.95 14.89
N THR A 9 -7.10 -1.92 15.73
CA THR A 9 -6.70 -0.57 15.27
C THR A 9 -5.25 -0.56 14.79
N THR A 10 -4.36 -1.29 15.45
CA THR A 10 -2.97 -1.46 15.02
C THR A 10 -2.91 -2.15 13.66
N LEU A 11 -3.69 -3.23 13.46
CA LEU A 11 -3.75 -3.93 12.17
C LEU A 11 -4.25 -3.02 11.04
N PHE A 12 -5.34 -2.29 11.26
CA PHE A 12 -5.90 -1.40 10.24
C PHE A 12 -4.99 -0.19 9.97
N ARG A 13 -4.35 0.34 11.01
CA ARG A 13 -3.31 1.36 10.86
C ARG A 13 -2.16 0.86 9.97
N SER A 14 -1.63 -0.34 10.25
CA SER A 14 -0.58 -0.95 9.45
C SER A 14 -0.99 -1.10 7.98
N VAL A 15 -2.21 -1.54 7.72
CA VAL A 15 -2.75 -1.61 6.35
C VAL A 15 -2.73 -0.24 5.69
N CYS A 16 -3.28 0.80 6.32
CA CYS A 16 -3.37 2.14 5.74
C CYS A 16 -1.99 2.79 5.56
N MET A 17 -1.07 2.59 6.52
CA MET A 17 0.29 3.11 6.48
C MET A 17 1.10 2.62 5.27
N ARG A 18 0.84 1.40 4.78
CA ARG A 18 1.50 0.87 3.58
C ARG A 18 1.11 1.62 2.30
N TYR A 19 -0.09 2.21 2.26
CA TYR A 19 -0.58 3.00 1.12
C TYR A 19 -0.32 4.49 1.28
N ALA A 20 -0.37 5.00 2.50
CA ALA A 20 -0.23 6.41 2.82
C ALA A 20 1.18 6.94 2.57
N GLN A 21 1.29 8.22 2.23
CA GLN A 21 2.57 8.91 2.07
C GLN A 21 3.15 9.36 3.41
N ASN A 22 2.30 9.72 4.33
CA ASN A 22 2.62 10.21 5.66
C ASN A 22 1.58 9.74 6.68
N GLU A 23 1.76 10.12 7.92
CA GLU A 23 0.88 9.75 9.03
C GLU A 23 -0.51 10.37 8.90
N GLU A 24 -0.60 11.60 8.41
CA GLU A 24 -1.86 12.34 8.21
C GLU A 24 -2.73 11.64 7.18
N ASP A 25 -2.16 11.29 6.03
CA ASP A 25 -2.85 10.47 5.01
C ASP A 25 -3.38 9.15 5.58
N ALA A 26 -2.57 8.48 6.42
CA ALA A 26 -2.98 7.22 7.03
C ALA A 26 -4.18 7.41 7.98
N GLN A 27 -4.20 8.50 8.74
CA GLN A 27 -5.32 8.83 9.63
C GLN A 27 -6.59 9.12 8.84
N ASP A 28 -6.50 9.88 7.75
CA ASP A 28 -7.64 10.17 6.88
C ASP A 28 -8.22 8.88 6.27
N ILE A 29 -7.36 8.01 5.76
CA ILE A 29 -7.78 6.70 5.22
C ILE A 29 -8.47 5.86 6.29
N ILE A 30 -7.94 5.83 7.52
CA ILE A 30 -8.51 5.10 8.66
C ILE A 30 -9.89 5.64 9.00
N HIS A 31 -10.05 6.96 9.10
CA HIS A 31 -11.33 7.60 9.39
C HIS A 31 -12.38 7.26 8.33
N ASP A 32 -12.05 7.44 7.04
CA ASP A 32 -12.93 7.09 5.94
C ASP A 32 -13.29 5.60 5.93
N GLY A 33 -12.32 4.75 6.20
CA GLY A 33 -12.51 3.32 6.31
C GLY A 33 -13.51 2.94 7.40
N PHE A 34 -13.38 3.52 8.61
CA PHE A 34 -14.32 3.28 9.70
C PHE A 34 -15.71 3.84 9.40
N ILE A 35 -15.83 5.02 8.81
CA ILE A 35 -17.13 5.56 8.36
C ILE A 35 -17.81 4.58 7.39
N LYS A 36 -17.06 4.02 6.42
CA LYS A 36 -17.58 3.03 5.47
C LYS A 36 -17.98 1.72 6.16
N ILE A 37 -17.18 1.25 7.14
CA ILE A 37 -17.50 0.07 7.95
C ILE A 37 -18.83 0.27 8.66
N PHE A 38 -19.00 1.36 9.41
CA PHE A 38 -20.23 1.63 10.15
C PHE A 38 -21.45 1.76 9.25
N LYS A 39 -21.31 2.48 8.11
CA LYS A 39 -22.39 2.61 7.12
C LYS A 39 -22.81 1.29 6.46
N ASN A 40 -21.91 0.31 6.39
CA ASN A 40 -22.15 -0.95 5.68
C ASN A 40 -22.21 -2.16 6.62
N ILE A 41 -22.20 -1.97 7.94
CA ILE A 41 -22.19 -3.08 8.90
C ILE A 41 -23.40 -4.03 8.72
N SER A 42 -24.55 -3.51 8.30
CA SER A 42 -25.74 -4.29 7.99
C SER A 42 -25.57 -5.22 6.78
N LYS A 43 -24.59 -4.97 5.91
CA LYS A 43 -24.24 -5.81 4.75
C LYS A 43 -23.24 -6.91 5.09
N TYR A 44 -22.70 -6.91 6.30
CA TYR A 44 -21.82 -7.98 6.75
C TYR A 44 -22.62 -9.28 6.91
N GLN A 45 -22.20 -10.35 6.24
CA GLN A 45 -22.80 -11.67 6.33
C GLN A 45 -22.11 -12.48 7.42
N SER A 46 -22.87 -12.93 8.41
CA SER A 46 -22.40 -13.86 9.44
C SER A 46 -21.94 -15.17 8.78
N GLY A 47 -20.73 -15.63 9.16
CA GLY A 47 -20.09 -16.81 8.57
C GLY A 47 -18.79 -16.50 7.84
N SER A 48 -18.50 -15.22 7.51
CA SER A 48 -17.19 -14.77 7.05
C SER A 48 -16.41 -14.10 8.20
N SER A 49 -15.09 -13.96 8.05
CA SER A 49 -14.28 -13.23 9.04
C SER A 49 -14.59 -11.73 9.00
N LEU A 50 -15.14 -11.19 10.09
CA LEU A 50 -15.40 -9.74 10.24
C LEU A 50 -14.12 -8.92 10.01
N ILE A 51 -13.01 -9.38 10.54
CA ILE A 51 -11.70 -8.70 10.38
C ILE A 51 -11.28 -8.63 8.92
N SER A 52 -11.44 -9.73 8.18
CA SER A 52 -11.12 -9.78 6.74
C SER A 52 -12.04 -8.86 5.94
N TRP A 53 -13.32 -8.79 6.28
CA TRP A 53 -14.28 -7.89 5.66
C TRP A 53 -13.93 -6.42 5.94
N MET A 54 -13.60 -6.07 7.20
CA MET A 54 -13.14 -4.72 7.58
C MET A 54 -11.82 -4.38 6.90
N LYS A 55 -10.85 -5.30 6.86
CA LYS A 55 -9.56 -5.11 6.16
C LYS A 55 -9.77 -4.77 4.68
N ARG A 56 -10.68 -5.47 4.01
CA ARG A 56 -11.02 -5.19 2.62
C ARG A 56 -11.56 -3.77 2.41
N ILE A 57 -12.38 -3.28 3.35
CA ILE A 57 -12.87 -1.89 3.32
C ILE A 57 -11.71 -0.90 3.50
N MET A 58 -10.76 -1.17 4.41
CA MET A 58 -9.58 -0.32 4.60
C MET A 58 -8.69 -0.26 3.36
N VAL A 59 -8.44 -1.40 2.70
CA VAL A 59 -7.71 -1.46 1.43
C VAL A 59 -8.42 -0.67 0.34
N ASN A 60 -9.73 -0.84 0.20
CA ASN A 60 -10.51 -0.07 -0.77
C ASN A 60 -10.48 1.43 -0.48
N SER A 61 -10.56 1.84 0.78
CA SER A 61 -10.44 3.25 1.18
C SER A 61 -9.06 3.81 0.85
N SER A 62 -8.00 3.01 1.01
CA SER A 62 -6.64 3.39 0.62
C SER A 62 -6.51 3.59 -0.90
N ILE A 63 -7.13 2.72 -1.69
CA ILE A 63 -7.16 2.83 -3.16
C ILE A 63 -7.95 4.07 -3.59
N ASP A 64 -9.10 4.33 -2.97
CA ASP A 64 -9.92 5.52 -3.25
C ASP A 64 -9.15 6.81 -2.93
N HIS A 65 -8.45 6.85 -1.80
CA HIS A 65 -7.58 7.98 -1.42
C HIS A 65 -6.46 8.21 -2.46
N TYR A 66 -5.80 7.13 -2.92
CA TYR A 66 -4.81 7.22 -3.99
C TYR A 66 -5.42 7.81 -5.28
N ARG A 67 -6.60 7.31 -5.70
CA ARG A 67 -7.28 7.80 -6.92
C ARG A 67 -7.64 9.28 -6.81
N GLU A 68 -8.12 9.71 -5.66
CA GLU A 68 -8.49 11.11 -5.42
C GLU A 68 -7.25 12.01 -5.49
N LYS A 69 -6.15 11.63 -4.82
CA LYS A 69 -4.89 12.37 -4.90
C LYS A 69 -4.36 12.42 -6.33
N LYS A 70 -4.35 11.31 -7.04
CA LYS A 70 -3.89 11.25 -8.42
C LYS A 70 -4.71 12.18 -9.33
N ARG A 71 -6.02 12.23 -9.15
CA ARG A 71 -6.90 13.16 -9.90
C ARG A 71 -6.56 14.63 -9.62
N LYS A 72 -6.25 14.97 -8.37
CA LYS A 72 -5.86 16.33 -7.97
C LYS A 72 -4.45 16.70 -8.46
N GLN A 73 -3.56 15.72 -8.63
CA GLN A 73 -2.15 15.91 -9.07
C GLN A 73 -1.98 15.85 -10.60
N THR A 74 -3.03 15.72 -11.40
CA THR A 74 -2.94 15.63 -12.87
C THR A 74 -2.38 16.91 -13.52
N GLU A 75 -2.03 17.94 -12.74
CA GLU A 75 -1.37 19.17 -13.21
C GLU A 75 0.16 19.16 -13.12
N GLU A 76 0.82 18.13 -12.54
CA GLU A 76 2.29 18.05 -12.46
C GLU A 76 2.84 16.73 -13.00
N ILE A 77 3.54 16.80 -14.14
CA ILE A 77 4.19 15.67 -14.82
C ILE A 77 5.63 15.51 -14.32
N THR A 78 5.98 14.35 -13.77
CA THR A 78 7.36 14.00 -13.42
C THR A 78 7.92 12.91 -14.35
N PRO A 79 9.17 13.04 -14.88
CA PRO A 79 9.73 12.12 -15.87
C PRO A 79 10.13 10.75 -15.32
N ILE A 80 10.09 9.72 -16.18
CA ILE A 80 10.33 8.31 -15.87
C ILE A 80 11.74 7.91 -16.30
N ILE A 81 12.50 7.28 -15.42
CA ILE A 81 13.81 6.65 -15.71
C ILE A 81 13.65 5.12 -15.68
N HIS A 82 14.19 4.45 -16.70
CA HIS A 82 14.14 2.99 -16.87
C HIS A 82 15.41 2.33 -16.30
N LEU A 83 15.24 1.26 -15.50
CA LEU A 83 16.34 0.37 -15.06
C LEU A 83 15.94 -1.11 -15.03
N ARG A 84 16.92 -1.99 -15.22
CA ARG A 84 16.79 -3.44 -15.41
C ARG A 84 16.83 -4.23 -14.08
N THR A 85 16.27 -5.44 -14.09
CA THR A 85 15.97 -6.27 -12.91
C THR A 85 16.90 -7.45 -12.76
N ASP A 86 17.33 -7.75 -11.51
CA ASP A 86 17.74 -9.09 -11.07
C ASP A 86 17.21 -9.32 -9.62
N LYS A 87 16.96 -10.61 -9.29
CA LYS A 87 16.25 -11.03 -8.05
C LYS A 87 17.15 -11.01 -6.82
N VAL A 88 16.68 -10.47 -5.71
CA VAL A 88 17.26 -10.68 -4.36
C VAL A 88 16.15 -10.73 -3.30
N ASP A 89 16.26 -11.71 -2.39
CA ASP A 89 15.38 -11.97 -1.26
C ASP A 89 16.01 -11.38 0.02
N VAL A 90 15.66 -10.13 0.37
CA VAL A 90 16.19 -9.43 1.56
C VAL A 90 15.11 -9.10 2.60
N ILE A 91 13.84 -9.43 2.33
CA ILE A 91 12.69 -8.94 3.11
C ILE A 91 12.48 -9.71 4.42
N SER A 92 13.10 -10.88 4.62
CA SER A 92 12.74 -11.79 5.73
C SER A 92 13.24 -11.36 7.12
N SER A 93 14.16 -10.39 7.21
CA SER A 93 14.74 -9.93 8.48
C SER A 93 14.32 -8.52 8.90
N MET A 94 13.53 -7.80 8.09
CA MET A 94 13.16 -6.41 8.32
C MET A 94 11.98 -6.27 9.29
N SER A 95 12.02 -5.25 10.13
CA SER A 95 10.89 -4.87 10.98
C SER A 95 9.76 -4.25 10.13
N GLU A 96 8.52 -4.32 10.64
CA GLU A 96 7.36 -3.69 9.97
C GLU A 96 7.59 -2.20 9.66
N LYS A 97 8.23 -1.48 10.59
CA LYS A 97 8.54 -0.06 10.40
C LYS A 97 9.49 0.17 9.22
N GLU A 98 10.55 -0.61 9.11
CA GLU A 98 11.52 -0.51 8.02
C GLU A 98 10.88 -0.78 6.65
N ILE A 99 9.98 -1.76 6.60
CA ILE A 99 9.20 -2.06 5.38
C ILE A 99 8.30 -0.88 5.00
N ILE A 100 7.57 -0.30 5.96
CA ILE A 100 6.71 0.86 5.73
C ILE A 100 7.54 2.07 5.26
N ASP A 101 8.68 2.32 5.89
CA ASP A 101 9.56 3.42 5.54
C ASP A 101 10.15 3.24 4.12
N ALA A 102 10.54 2.02 3.74
CA ALA A 102 10.99 1.72 2.40
C ALA A 102 9.87 1.90 1.35
N LEU A 103 8.66 1.44 1.66
CA LEU A 103 7.49 1.63 0.79
C LEU A 103 7.14 3.12 0.59
N ARG A 104 7.33 3.95 1.60
CA ARG A 104 7.09 5.42 1.52
C ARG A 104 8.04 6.13 0.56
N LEU A 105 9.23 5.57 0.32
CA LEU A 105 10.18 6.10 -0.65
C LEU A 105 9.81 5.77 -2.11
N LEU A 106 8.86 4.86 -2.34
CA LEU A 106 8.29 4.64 -3.65
C LEU A 106 7.34 5.77 -4.04
N SER A 107 7.22 6.02 -5.35
CA SER A 107 6.14 6.87 -5.86
C SER A 107 4.77 6.29 -5.44
N PRO A 108 3.72 7.11 -5.27
CA PRO A 108 2.39 6.62 -4.89
C PRO A 108 1.87 5.52 -5.81
N THR A 109 2.10 5.61 -7.11
CA THR A 109 1.68 4.60 -8.10
C THR A 109 2.40 3.26 -7.90
N TYR A 110 3.73 3.29 -7.74
CA TYR A 110 4.52 2.06 -7.54
C TYR A 110 4.17 1.39 -6.23
N ARG A 111 4.04 2.16 -5.17
CA ARG A 111 3.64 1.69 -3.84
C ARG A 111 2.25 1.05 -3.86
N THR A 112 1.27 1.68 -4.51
CA THR A 112 -0.10 1.16 -4.60
C THR A 112 -0.14 -0.15 -5.37
N VAL A 113 0.49 -0.22 -6.57
CA VAL A 113 0.54 -1.44 -7.38
C VAL A 113 1.27 -2.56 -6.65
N PHE A 114 2.39 -2.26 -5.97
CA PHE A 114 3.15 -3.24 -5.19
C PHE A 114 2.30 -3.82 -4.05
N ASN A 115 1.67 -2.99 -3.25
CA ASN A 115 0.83 -3.46 -2.14
C ASN A 115 -0.36 -4.28 -2.63
N MET A 116 -1.06 -3.84 -3.67
CA MET A 116 -2.18 -4.60 -4.23
C MET A 116 -1.74 -5.97 -4.73
N PHE A 117 -0.65 -6.08 -5.46
CA PHE A 117 -0.19 -7.34 -6.03
C PHE A 117 0.49 -8.24 -4.99
N VAL A 118 1.48 -7.72 -4.26
CA VAL A 118 2.37 -8.54 -3.40
C VAL A 118 1.72 -8.82 -2.04
N VAL A 119 1.05 -7.83 -1.46
CA VAL A 119 0.52 -7.94 -0.09
C VAL A 119 -0.93 -8.41 -0.07
N GLU A 120 -1.76 -7.88 -0.97
CA GLU A 120 -3.20 -8.17 -0.98
C GLU A 120 -3.58 -9.25 -1.99
N GLY A 121 -2.67 -9.66 -2.91
CA GLY A 121 -2.89 -10.76 -3.84
C GLY A 121 -3.80 -10.45 -5.03
N TYR A 122 -4.00 -9.18 -5.36
CA TYR A 122 -4.76 -8.80 -6.55
C TYR A 122 -4.03 -9.21 -7.83
N SER A 123 -4.76 -9.70 -8.81
CA SER A 123 -4.25 -9.91 -10.17
C SER A 123 -3.98 -8.58 -10.89
N HIS A 124 -3.13 -8.59 -11.92
CA HIS A 124 -2.89 -7.40 -12.73
C HIS A 124 -4.15 -6.87 -13.40
N ARG A 125 -5.12 -7.73 -13.72
CA ARG A 125 -6.42 -7.34 -14.25
C ARG A 125 -7.23 -6.56 -13.22
N GLU A 126 -7.36 -7.06 -12.00
CA GLU A 126 -8.08 -6.37 -10.91
C GLU A 126 -7.41 -5.03 -10.56
N ILE A 127 -6.07 -4.98 -10.58
CA ILE A 127 -5.31 -3.74 -10.37
C ILE A 127 -5.59 -2.75 -11.51
N ALA A 128 -5.57 -3.22 -12.75
CA ALA A 128 -5.84 -2.41 -13.93
C ALA A 128 -7.24 -1.78 -13.87
N ASP A 129 -8.26 -2.59 -13.58
CA ASP A 129 -9.64 -2.15 -13.41
C ASP A 129 -9.76 -1.16 -12.22
N SER A 130 -9.11 -1.48 -11.09
CA SER A 130 -9.14 -0.64 -9.88
C SER A 130 -8.45 0.70 -10.06
N LEU A 131 -7.36 0.81 -10.79
CA LEU A 131 -6.55 2.03 -10.92
C LEU A 131 -6.79 2.77 -12.24
N ASN A 132 -7.70 2.26 -13.09
CA ASN A 132 -7.97 2.76 -14.44
C ASN A 132 -6.69 2.89 -15.28
N ILE A 133 -5.94 1.79 -15.36
CA ILE A 133 -4.72 1.62 -16.16
C ILE A 133 -4.82 0.32 -16.96
N THR A 134 -3.88 0.06 -17.87
CA THR A 134 -3.80 -1.23 -18.56
C THR A 134 -3.12 -2.29 -17.70
N GLU A 135 -3.37 -3.57 -17.96
CA GLU A 135 -2.64 -4.66 -17.31
C GLU A 135 -1.12 -4.58 -17.58
N SER A 136 -0.73 -4.17 -18.79
CA SER A 136 0.68 -3.97 -19.15
C SER A 136 1.31 -2.88 -18.29
N THR A 137 0.58 -1.76 -18.05
CA THR A 137 1.02 -0.69 -17.15
C THR A 137 1.14 -1.20 -15.71
N SER A 138 0.21 -2.01 -15.24
CA SER A 138 0.28 -2.64 -13.92
C SER A 138 1.53 -3.52 -13.77
N ARG A 139 1.82 -4.38 -14.78
CA ARG A 139 3.03 -5.21 -14.78
C ARG A 139 4.30 -4.37 -14.77
N SER A 140 4.39 -3.37 -15.62
CA SER A 140 5.57 -2.50 -15.70
C SER A 140 5.78 -1.69 -14.42
N ASN A 141 4.71 -1.20 -13.79
CA ASN A 141 4.80 -0.51 -12.51
C ASN A 141 5.26 -1.42 -11.37
N LEU A 142 4.83 -2.69 -11.35
CA LEU A 142 5.31 -3.67 -10.37
C LEU A 142 6.82 -3.94 -10.52
N VAL A 143 7.30 -4.10 -11.76
CA VAL A 143 8.73 -4.27 -12.02
C VAL A 143 9.53 -3.06 -11.54
N LYS A 144 9.07 -1.84 -11.84
CA LYS A 144 9.72 -0.59 -11.40
C LYS A 144 9.69 -0.44 -9.87
N ALA A 145 8.58 -0.81 -9.24
CA ALA A 145 8.44 -0.80 -7.78
C ALA A 145 9.46 -1.74 -7.12
N ARG A 146 9.59 -2.97 -7.62
CA ARG A 146 10.55 -3.97 -7.11
C ARG A 146 12.00 -3.50 -7.27
N ASN A 147 12.33 -2.95 -8.43
CA ASN A 147 13.68 -2.44 -8.68
C ASN A 147 14.03 -1.29 -7.74
N LYS A 148 13.08 -0.35 -7.56
CA LYS A 148 13.30 0.79 -6.68
C LYS A 148 13.40 0.38 -5.21
N LEU A 149 12.59 -0.58 -4.76
CA LEU A 149 12.74 -1.16 -3.42
C LEU A 149 14.09 -1.82 -3.22
N LYS A 150 14.56 -2.59 -4.20
CA LYS A 150 15.90 -3.20 -4.16
C LYS A 150 17.01 -2.14 -3.99
N GLU A 151 16.97 -1.06 -4.76
CA GLU A 151 17.92 0.06 -4.64
C GLU A 151 17.88 0.68 -3.24
N ILE A 152 16.68 0.93 -2.70
CA ILE A 152 16.48 1.52 -1.38
C ILE A 152 17.06 0.62 -0.30
N LEU A 153 16.82 -0.69 -0.37
CA LEU A 153 17.28 -1.65 0.62
C LEU A 153 18.80 -1.82 0.58
N LEU A 154 19.38 -1.97 -0.61
CA LEU A 154 20.84 -2.08 -0.77
C LEU A 154 21.58 -0.81 -0.32
N SER A 155 20.99 0.37 -0.49
CA SER A 155 21.59 1.62 -0.01
C SER A 155 21.56 1.75 1.52
N LYS A 156 20.64 1.07 2.20
CA LYS A 156 20.58 1.03 3.67
C LYS A 156 21.59 0.03 4.26
N ASP A 157 21.78 -1.12 3.61
CA ASP A 157 22.74 -2.13 4.07
C ASP A 157 24.21 -1.66 4.00
N GLY A 158 24.52 -0.72 3.08
CA GLY A 158 25.84 -0.07 3.01
C GLY A 158 26.20 0.86 4.18
N PHE A 159 25.28 1.12 5.12
CA PHE A 159 25.54 1.89 6.33
C PHE A 159 25.91 1.05 7.57
N TYR A 160 25.92 -0.30 7.46
CA TYR A 160 26.27 -1.20 8.56
C TYR A 160 27.62 -1.89 8.40
N GLU A 161 28.42 -1.52 7.39
CA GLU A 161 29.82 -1.94 7.24
C GLU A 161 30.77 -0.76 7.53
N GLU A 162 30.84 -0.31 8.79
CA GLU A 162 31.99 0.38 9.39
C GLU A 162 32.11 0.02 10.87
#